data_111caa345cccd229df406c593157c903
#
_entry.id   111caa345cccd229df406c593157c903
#
_cell.length_a   1.000
_cell.length_b   1.000
_cell.length_c   1.000
_cell.angle_alpha   90.00
_cell.angle_beta   90.00
_cell.angle_gamma   90.00
#
_symmetry.space_group_name_H-M   'P 1'
#
loop_
_entity.id
_entity.type
_entity.pdbx_description
1 polymer ?
#
loop_
_entity_poly.entity_id
_entity_poly.type
_entity_poly.pdbx_seq_one_letter_code
_entity_poly.pdbx_strand_id
1 'polypeptide(L)'
;MVSKRYAKANNPRVEGYDPTQPTNYITYLDANNLYGWAMSLPLPKKGFHWKRVMPTEEQIMKMKPYSKKGWILEVDLEYPAHLHDAHNDYPLAPEKKAIKPEQMSEYQRRLMEDLDLSMPNMEKLVLTLEDKEKYVVHYSNLQF
;
A
#
# COMPACT_ATOMS: atom_id res chain seq x y z
N MET A 1 6.11 -2.69 -13.93
CA MET A 1 5.71 -1.34 -14.37
C MET A 1 6.73 -0.38 -13.78
N VAL A 2 7.42 0.44 -14.56
CA VAL A 2 8.42 1.39 -14.03
C VAL A 2 7.69 2.70 -13.78
N SER A 3 7.56 3.09 -12.54
CA SER A 3 7.04 4.40 -12.16
C SER A 3 8.18 5.42 -12.23
N LYS A 4 8.00 6.50 -12.99
CA LYS A 4 8.93 7.64 -13.03
C LYS A 4 8.15 8.89 -12.65
N ARG A 5 8.42 9.45 -11.49
CA ARG A 5 7.72 10.63 -10.95
C ARG A 5 7.72 11.86 -11.88
N TYR A 6 8.75 12.00 -12.70
CA TYR A 6 8.92 13.12 -13.63
C TYR A 6 9.01 12.67 -15.09
N ALA A 7 8.32 11.56 -15.44
CA ALA A 7 8.26 11.11 -16.80
C ALA A 7 7.56 12.14 -17.68
N LYS A 8 8.16 12.41 -18.84
CA LYS A 8 7.55 13.24 -19.90
C LYS A 8 7.25 12.36 -21.09
N ALA A 9 6.14 12.61 -21.76
CA ALA A 9 5.87 11.98 -23.04
C ALA A 9 6.82 12.54 -24.11
N ASN A 10 7.26 11.67 -25.02
CA ASN A 10 8.03 12.06 -26.18
C ASN A 10 7.43 11.37 -27.41
N ASN A 11 6.52 12.05 -28.11
CA ASN A 11 5.89 11.53 -29.32
C ASN A 11 5.41 12.70 -30.20
N PRO A 12 5.09 12.47 -31.49
CA PRO A 12 4.72 13.52 -32.43
C PRO A 12 3.47 14.34 -32.06
N ARG A 13 2.73 13.96 -31.01
CA ARG A 13 1.50 14.63 -30.57
C ARG A 13 1.74 15.63 -29.43
N VAL A 14 2.96 15.69 -28.90
CA VAL A 14 3.29 16.59 -27.78
C VAL A 14 4.20 17.71 -28.26
N GLU A 15 4.01 18.89 -27.66
CA GLU A 15 4.92 20.02 -27.85
C GLU A 15 6.31 19.67 -27.32
N GLY A 16 7.36 20.03 -28.06
CA GLY A 16 8.74 19.68 -27.70
C GLY A 16 9.14 18.24 -28.03
N TYR A 17 8.46 17.59 -28.97
CA TYR A 17 8.85 16.27 -29.46
C TYR A 17 10.28 16.28 -30.00
N ASP A 18 11.10 15.36 -29.50
CA ASP A 18 12.47 15.11 -29.96
C ASP A 18 12.54 13.76 -30.68
N PRO A 19 12.69 13.74 -32.03
CA PRO A 19 12.75 12.52 -32.78
C PRO A 19 14.05 11.72 -32.58
N THR A 20 15.07 12.30 -31.93
CA THR A 20 16.35 11.62 -31.63
C THR A 20 16.24 10.74 -30.37
N GLN A 21 15.19 10.93 -29.54
CA GLN A 21 14.92 10.17 -28.34
C GLN A 21 13.87 9.08 -28.59
N PRO A 22 13.87 8.00 -27.79
CA PRO A 22 12.86 6.95 -27.91
C PRO A 22 11.43 7.53 -27.79
N THR A 23 10.56 7.14 -28.72
CA THR A 23 9.14 7.50 -28.66
C THR A 23 8.47 6.81 -27.49
N ASN A 24 7.78 7.59 -26.65
CA ASN A 24 6.99 7.09 -25.54
C ASN A 24 5.68 7.85 -25.35
N TYR A 25 4.75 7.22 -24.64
CA TYR A 25 3.44 7.75 -24.34
C TYR A 25 3.19 7.63 -22.84
N ILE A 26 2.52 8.62 -22.27
CA ILE A 26 2.00 8.54 -20.90
C ILE A 26 0.55 8.11 -20.98
N THR A 27 0.21 7.01 -20.32
CA THR A 27 -1.17 6.55 -20.19
C THR A 27 -1.63 6.78 -18.76
N TYR A 28 -2.72 7.52 -18.60
CA TYR A 28 -3.42 7.68 -17.33
C TYR A 28 -4.58 6.69 -17.28
N LEU A 29 -4.57 5.84 -16.26
CA LEU A 29 -5.60 4.83 -16.03
C LEU A 29 -6.19 5.01 -14.64
N ASP A 30 -7.50 4.94 -14.53
CA ASP A 30 -8.23 4.96 -13.28
C ASP A 30 -9.16 3.73 -13.20
N ALA A 31 -9.28 3.17 -12.01
CA ALA A 31 -10.18 2.03 -11.78
C ALA A 31 -11.59 2.54 -11.51
N ASN A 32 -12.48 2.36 -12.48
CA ASN A 32 -13.87 2.75 -12.34
C ASN A 32 -14.54 1.98 -11.19
N ASN A 33 -15.18 2.74 -10.29
CA ASN A 33 -15.96 2.19 -9.18
C ASN A 33 -15.18 1.20 -8.28
N LEU A 34 -13.94 1.54 -7.92
CA LEU A 34 -13.09 0.67 -7.10
C LEU A 34 -13.73 0.32 -5.73
N TYR A 35 -14.42 1.26 -5.10
CA TYR A 35 -15.15 1.01 -3.86
C TYR A 35 -16.29 0.01 -4.05
N GLY A 36 -17.08 0.13 -5.12
CA GLY A 36 -18.13 -0.83 -5.43
C GLY A 36 -17.59 -2.23 -5.67
N TRP A 37 -16.46 -2.33 -6.37
CA TRP A 37 -15.77 -3.60 -6.55
C TRP A 37 -15.31 -4.18 -5.20
N ALA A 38 -14.66 -3.41 -4.35
CA ALA A 38 -14.21 -3.87 -3.04
C ALA A 38 -15.36 -4.33 -2.14
N MET A 39 -16.50 -3.62 -2.19
CA MET A 39 -17.71 -3.98 -1.45
C MET A 39 -18.38 -5.26 -1.97
N SER A 40 -18.15 -5.65 -3.20
CA SER A 40 -18.68 -6.89 -3.80
C SER A 40 -17.88 -8.13 -3.42
N LEU A 41 -16.68 -7.96 -2.87
CA LEU A 41 -15.81 -9.08 -2.48
C LEU A 41 -16.36 -9.81 -1.26
N PRO A 42 -16.16 -11.13 -1.17
CA PRO A 42 -16.54 -11.91 -0.01
C PRO A 42 -15.85 -11.44 1.26
N LEU A 43 -16.62 -11.28 2.33
CA LEU A 43 -16.13 -10.93 3.67
C LEU A 43 -16.44 -12.05 4.67
N PRO A 44 -15.62 -12.24 5.69
CA PRO A 44 -15.94 -13.13 6.80
C PRO A 44 -17.25 -12.70 7.48
N LYS A 45 -18.22 -13.61 7.62
CA LYS A 45 -19.55 -13.27 8.16
C LYS A 45 -19.80 -13.78 9.57
N LYS A 46 -19.35 -14.99 9.89
CA LYS A 46 -19.70 -15.69 11.14
C LYS A 46 -18.75 -16.82 11.47
N GLY A 47 -18.90 -17.41 12.65
CA GLY A 47 -18.13 -18.56 13.08
C GLY A 47 -16.75 -18.18 13.61
N PHE A 48 -16.57 -16.91 14.04
CA PHE A 48 -15.32 -16.47 14.66
C PHE A 48 -15.12 -17.19 15.98
N HIS A 49 -13.95 -17.76 16.14
CA HIS A 49 -13.52 -18.38 17.39
C HIS A 49 -11.99 -18.41 17.46
N TRP A 50 -11.46 -18.25 18.65
CA TRP A 50 -10.04 -18.32 18.90
C TRP A 50 -9.49 -19.72 18.66
N LYS A 51 -8.33 -19.78 18.06
CA LYS A 51 -7.55 -21.01 17.86
C LYS A 51 -6.26 -20.93 18.65
N ARG A 52 -5.93 -22.04 19.35
CA ARG A 52 -4.67 -22.17 20.10
C ARG A 52 -3.51 -22.58 19.19
N VAL A 53 -3.80 -23.23 18.08
CA VAL A 53 -2.80 -23.72 17.14
C VAL A 53 -2.88 -22.84 15.91
N MET A 54 -1.78 -22.20 15.58
CA MET A 54 -1.64 -21.35 14.39
C MET A 54 -1.46 -22.23 13.15
N PRO A 55 -2.00 -21.85 12.00
CA PRO A 55 -1.68 -22.50 10.74
C PRO A 55 -0.21 -22.24 10.37
N THR A 56 0.40 -23.20 9.69
CA THR A 56 1.72 -23.00 9.10
C THR A 56 1.63 -22.09 7.86
N GLU A 57 2.75 -21.45 7.51
CA GLU A 57 2.84 -20.67 6.27
C GLU A 57 2.40 -21.49 5.06
N GLU A 58 2.88 -22.73 4.93
CA GLU A 58 2.51 -23.63 3.85
C GLU A 58 0.99 -23.88 3.78
N GLN A 59 0.33 -24.02 4.93
CA GLN A 59 -1.12 -24.17 4.99
C GLN A 59 -1.84 -22.93 4.51
N ILE A 60 -1.37 -21.74 4.89
CA ILE A 60 -1.93 -20.45 4.44
C ILE A 60 -1.76 -20.31 2.93
N MET A 61 -0.55 -20.54 2.39
CA MET A 61 -0.25 -20.41 0.97
C MET A 61 -1.06 -21.37 0.09
N LYS A 62 -1.45 -22.54 0.59
CA LYS A 62 -2.32 -23.50 -0.12
C LYS A 62 -3.81 -23.17 -0.05
N MET A 63 -4.24 -22.22 0.76
CA MET A 63 -5.65 -21.85 0.87
C MET A 63 -6.11 -21.10 -0.38
N LYS A 64 -7.36 -21.35 -0.77
CA LYS A 64 -7.99 -20.56 -1.85
C LYS A 64 -8.42 -19.19 -1.30
N PRO A 65 -8.30 -18.10 -2.08
CA PRO A 65 -8.66 -16.74 -1.65
C PRO A 65 -10.08 -16.61 -1.09
N TYR A 66 -11.02 -17.42 -1.57
CA TYR A 66 -12.44 -17.41 -1.15
C TYR A 66 -12.84 -18.73 -0.50
N SER A 67 -12.00 -19.24 0.37
CA SER A 67 -12.30 -20.45 1.12
C SER A 67 -13.49 -20.26 2.06
N LYS A 68 -14.33 -21.32 2.27
CA LYS A 68 -15.44 -21.28 3.24
C LYS A 68 -14.98 -21.09 4.69
N LYS A 69 -13.73 -21.41 4.98
CA LYS A 69 -13.08 -21.20 6.27
C LYS A 69 -11.78 -20.44 6.00
N GLY A 70 -11.52 -19.41 6.77
CA GLY A 70 -10.34 -18.58 6.66
C GLY A 70 -9.74 -18.29 8.02
N TRP A 71 -8.72 -17.47 8.04
CA TRP A 71 -8.01 -17.02 9.22
C TRP A 71 -7.90 -15.51 9.24
N ILE A 72 -8.08 -14.95 10.43
CA ILE A 72 -7.60 -13.61 10.76
C ILE A 72 -6.43 -13.86 11.71
N LEU A 73 -5.29 -13.36 11.35
CA LEU A 73 -4.01 -13.62 12.01
C LEU A 73 -3.45 -12.33 12.59
N GLU A 74 -2.87 -12.40 13.76
CA GLU A 74 -1.97 -11.38 14.29
C GLU A 74 -0.55 -11.88 14.07
N VAL A 75 0.24 -11.15 13.32
CA VAL A 75 1.57 -11.55 12.87
C VAL A 75 2.56 -10.40 12.99
N ASP A 76 3.82 -10.72 13.15
CA ASP A 76 4.91 -9.77 12.95
C ASP A 76 5.41 -9.94 11.50
N LEU A 77 5.58 -8.81 10.79
CA LEU A 77 6.02 -8.77 9.41
C LEU A 77 7.36 -8.06 9.34
N GLU A 78 8.38 -8.77 8.92
CA GLU A 78 9.67 -8.18 8.59
C GLU A 78 9.58 -7.51 7.21
N TYR A 79 10.16 -6.32 7.09
CA TYR A 79 10.28 -5.60 5.83
C TYR A 79 11.75 -5.52 5.40
N PRO A 80 12.29 -6.55 4.73
CA PRO A 80 13.71 -6.64 4.42
C PRO A 80 14.20 -5.49 3.53
N ALA A 81 15.37 -4.96 3.83
CA ALA A 81 15.93 -3.81 3.12
C ALA A 81 16.06 -4.00 1.59
N HIS A 82 16.24 -5.23 1.11
CA HIS A 82 16.33 -5.51 -0.33
C HIS A 82 15.00 -5.30 -1.09
N LEU A 83 13.87 -5.21 -0.38
CA LEU A 83 12.55 -4.92 -0.96
C LEU A 83 12.23 -3.43 -0.97
N HIS A 84 12.98 -2.59 -0.22
CA HIS A 84 12.65 -1.18 -0.06
C HIS A 84 12.59 -0.42 -1.38
N ASP A 85 13.57 -0.61 -2.27
CA ASP A 85 13.58 0.06 -3.57
C ASP A 85 12.43 -0.38 -4.48
N ALA A 86 12.12 -1.69 -4.46
CA ALA A 86 11.03 -2.24 -5.26
C ALA A 86 9.64 -1.79 -4.77
N HIS A 87 9.48 -1.60 -3.47
CA HIS A 87 8.21 -1.27 -2.84
C HIS A 87 8.08 0.21 -2.45
N ASN A 88 9.07 1.06 -2.75
CA ASN A 88 9.08 2.47 -2.34
C ASN A 88 7.84 3.25 -2.81
N ASP A 89 7.32 2.96 -4.00
CA ASP A 89 6.13 3.61 -4.53
C ASP A 89 4.83 3.05 -3.94
N TYR A 90 4.83 1.80 -3.48
CA TYR A 90 3.68 1.09 -2.93
C TYR A 90 4.10 0.17 -1.78
N PRO A 91 4.47 0.72 -0.62
CA PRO A 91 4.75 -0.09 0.55
C PRO A 91 3.54 -0.94 0.96
N LEU A 92 3.79 -2.18 1.38
CA LEU A 92 2.77 -3.11 1.81
C LEU A 92 2.41 -2.91 3.29
N ALA A 93 1.29 -3.49 3.72
CA ALA A 93 0.82 -3.50 5.10
C ALA A 93 0.67 -2.09 5.71
N PRO A 94 -0.31 -1.29 5.25
CA PRO A 94 -0.58 0.03 5.79
C PRO A 94 -1.03 -0.03 7.25
N GLU A 95 -0.57 0.93 8.06
CA GLU A 95 -0.88 1.04 9.48
C GLU A 95 -1.53 2.38 9.82
N LYS A 96 -2.37 2.38 10.85
CA LYS A 96 -2.83 3.63 11.47
C LYS A 96 -1.80 4.08 12.49
N LYS A 97 -1.14 5.19 12.22
CA LYS A 97 -0.14 5.79 13.11
C LYS A 97 -0.32 7.32 13.16
N ALA A 98 0.02 7.90 14.30
CA ALA A 98 0.24 9.33 14.39
C ALA A 98 1.51 9.70 13.59
N ILE A 99 1.39 10.69 12.73
CA ILE A 99 2.53 11.17 11.92
C ILE A 99 3.46 11.96 12.80
N LYS A 100 4.76 11.60 12.78
CA LYS A 100 5.80 12.35 13.48
C LYS A 100 6.32 13.50 12.61
N PRO A 101 6.83 14.59 13.20
CA PRO A 101 7.39 15.72 12.44
C PRO A 101 8.50 15.30 11.46
N GLU A 102 9.31 14.29 11.81
CA GLU A 102 10.40 13.79 10.98
C GLU A 102 9.91 13.08 9.70
N GLN A 103 8.69 12.57 9.72
CA GLN A 103 8.05 11.89 8.58
C GLN A 103 7.38 12.86 7.60
N MET A 104 7.36 14.16 7.94
CA MET A 104 6.80 15.19 7.08
C MET A 104 7.83 15.70 6.08
N SER A 105 7.38 15.99 4.85
CA SER A 105 8.22 16.67 3.88
C SER A 105 8.54 18.10 4.33
N GLU A 106 9.65 18.66 3.83
CA GLU A 106 10.02 20.05 4.10
C GLU A 106 8.90 21.03 3.66
N TYR A 107 8.25 20.74 2.53
CA TYR A 107 7.10 21.54 2.07
C TYR A 107 5.93 21.51 3.05
N GLN A 108 5.58 20.35 3.58
CA GLN A 108 4.50 20.24 4.58
C GLN A 108 4.83 21.00 5.86
N ARG A 109 6.06 20.92 6.34
CA ARG A 109 6.51 21.66 7.53
C ARG A 109 6.39 23.18 7.31
N ARG A 110 6.91 23.69 6.20
CA ARG A 110 6.79 25.12 5.85
C ARG A 110 5.34 25.57 5.74
N LEU A 111 4.50 24.78 5.08
CA LEU A 111 3.08 25.11 4.93
C LEU A 111 2.37 25.17 6.30
N MET A 112 2.73 24.31 7.24
CA MET A 112 2.17 24.37 8.59
C MET A 112 2.64 25.62 9.35
N GLU A 113 3.91 25.98 9.22
CA GLU A 113 4.47 27.22 9.79
C GLU A 113 3.79 28.45 9.20
N ASP A 114 3.69 28.56 7.87
CA ASP A 114 3.06 29.68 7.16
C ASP A 114 1.57 29.87 7.53
N LEU A 115 0.89 28.77 7.85
CA LEU A 115 -0.54 28.77 8.19
C LEU A 115 -0.80 28.72 9.71
N ASP A 116 0.24 28.81 10.53
CA ASP A 116 0.17 28.69 12.01
C ASP A 116 -0.64 27.46 12.47
N LEU A 117 -0.39 26.32 11.81
CA LEU A 117 -1.09 25.07 12.11
C LEU A 117 -0.29 24.22 13.10
N SER A 118 -0.96 23.74 14.14
CA SER A 118 -0.41 22.75 15.03
C SER A 118 -0.44 21.34 14.41
N MET A 119 0.50 20.48 14.79
CA MET A 119 0.49 19.07 14.39
C MET A 119 -0.84 18.43 14.81
N PRO A 120 -1.58 17.85 13.86
CA PRO A 120 -2.79 17.12 14.20
C PRO A 120 -2.44 15.86 14.98
N ASN A 121 -2.95 15.72 16.20
CA ASN A 121 -2.85 14.50 16.99
C ASN A 121 -3.85 13.45 16.48
N MET A 122 -3.82 13.19 15.19
CA MET A 122 -4.71 12.23 14.53
C MET A 122 -3.90 11.12 13.89
N GLU A 123 -4.33 9.89 14.14
CA GLU A 123 -3.82 8.75 13.40
C GLU A 123 -4.24 8.84 11.92
N LYS A 124 -3.29 8.61 11.05
CA LYS A 124 -3.49 8.51 9.60
C LYS A 124 -3.13 7.11 9.14
N LEU A 125 -3.73 6.67 8.06
CA LEU A 125 -3.27 5.48 7.37
C LEU A 125 -1.97 5.83 6.67
N VAL A 126 -0.88 5.21 7.10
CA VAL A 126 0.46 5.45 6.56
C VAL A 126 1.04 4.17 5.95
N LEU A 127 1.84 4.37 4.92
CA LEU A 127 2.59 3.33 4.22
C LEU A 127 4.06 3.54 4.55
N THR A 128 4.66 2.60 5.27
CA THR A 128 6.08 2.65 5.65
C THR A 128 6.79 1.36 5.22
N LEU A 129 8.10 1.44 5.05
CA LEU A 129 8.98 0.30 4.79
C LEU A 129 9.56 -0.27 6.10
N GLU A 130 8.96 0.08 7.23
CA GLU A 130 9.32 -0.42 8.55
C GLU A 130 8.69 -1.79 8.80
N ASP A 131 9.29 -2.59 9.68
CA ASP A 131 8.70 -3.81 10.20
C ASP A 131 7.37 -3.53 10.89
N LYS A 132 6.49 -4.52 10.90
CA LYS A 132 5.17 -4.41 11.53
C LYS A 132 5.06 -5.40 12.68
N GLU A 133 4.68 -4.91 13.85
CA GLU A 133 4.43 -5.72 15.03
C GLU A 133 2.92 -5.89 15.25
N LYS A 134 2.50 -7.11 15.60
CA LYS A 134 1.09 -7.45 15.91
C LYS A 134 0.11 -7.02 14.83
N TYR A 135 0.53 -7.15 13.58
CA TYR A 135 -0.28 -6.76 12.43
C TYR A 135 -1.43 -7.74 12.23
N VAL A 136 -2.66 -7.23 12.33
CA VAL A 136 -3.87 -8.05 12.16
C VAL A 136 -4.26 -8.07 10.69
N VAL A 137 -4.29 -9.26 10.10
CA VAL A 137 -4.51 -9.42 8.67
C VAL A 137 -5.35 -10.66 8.35
N HIS A 138 -6.17 -10.56 7.31
CA HIS A 138 -6.85 -11.73 6.75
C HIS A 138 -5.86 -12.57 5.94
N TYR A 139 -5.94 -13.89 6.04
CA TYR A 139 -4.98 -14.81 5.40
C TYR A 139 -4.75 -14.57 3.90
N SER A 140 -5.77 -14.14 3.17
CA SER A 140 -5.64 -13.88 1.73
C SER A 140 -4.69 -12.73 1.40
N ASN A 141 -4.48 -11.80 2.35
CA ASN A 141 -3.55 -10.69 2.17
C ASN A 141 -2.09 -11.07 2.49
N LEU A 142 -1.87 -12.24 3.08
CA LEU A 142 -0.53 -12.80 3.28
C LEU A 142 -0.07 -13.69 2.12
N GLN A 143 -0.92 -13.90 1.12
CA GLN A 143 -0.63 -14.75 -0.04
C GLN A 143 -0.06 -13.96 -1.24
N PHE A 144 0.30 -12.70 -1.03
CA PHE A 144 0.90 -11.83 -2.05
C PHE A 144 2.40 -12.03 -2.16
#